data_1752e21c86bd3954f261860851489150
#
_entry.id   1752e21c86bd3954f261860851489150
#
_cell.length_a   1.000
_cell.length_b   1.000
_cell.length_c   1.000
_cell.angle_alpha   90.00
_cell.angle_beta   90.00
_cell.angle_gamma   90.00
#
_symmetry.space_group_name_H-M   'P 1'
#
loop_
_entity.id
_entity.type
_entity.pdbx_description
1 polymer ?
#
loop_
_entity_poly.entity_id
_entity_poly.type
_entity_poly.pdbx_seq_one_letter_code
_entity_poly.pdbx_strand_id
1 'polypeptide(L)'
;MKQAYQYLFNLINEKEIVVVGCSGGPDSMALLYMLNKIRSVKNIYLVCAHVNHNIRMVSKEEQLFVENWCLDHDIVFETMTIQKYGDDNFENEARTIRYKFFDDIVRKYNANYLMTAHHGDDLMETILMRIVRGSTLN
;
A
#
# COMPACT_ATOMS: atom_id res chain seq x y z
N MET A 1 14.66 9.84 0.35
CA MET A 1 14.44 8.38 0.20
C MET A 1 15.31 7.55 1.13
N LYS A 2 16.56 7.91 1.22
CA LYS A 2 17.50 7.19 2.08
C LYS A 2 17.05 7.15 3.55
N GLN A 3 16.57 8.28 4.06
CA GLN A 3 16.07 8.35 5.44
C GLN A 3 14.81 7.51 5.63
N ALA A 4 13.91 7.53 4.66
CA ALA A 4 12.69 6.74 4.73
C ALA A 4 13.03 5.24 4.75
N TYR A 5 13.92 4.82 3.87
CA TYR A 5 14.34 3.43 3.84
C TYR A 5 14.95 3.00 5.17
N GLN A 6 15.83 3.82 5.71
CA GLN A 6 16.51 3.52 6.98
C GLN A 6 15.50 3.39 8.13
N TYR A 7 14.51 4.29 8.14
CA TYR A 7 13.47 4.25 9.15
C TYR A 7 12.67 2.95 9.07
N LEU A 8 12.25 2.60 7.86
CA LEU A 8 11.49 1.37 7.65
C LEU A 8 12.31 0.13 8.00
N PHE A 9 13.56 0.13 7.59
CA PHE A 9 14.43 -1.00 7.87
C PHE A 9 14.58 -1.23 9.37
N ASN A 10 14.70 -0.16 10.14
CA ASN A 10 14.85 -0.27 11.59
C ASN A 10 13.54 -0.64 12.29
N LEU A 11 12.41 -0.22 11.72
CA LEU A 11 11.10 -0.45 12.31
C LEU A 11 10.64 -1.91 12.17
N ILE A 12 10.81 -2.47 10.98
CA ILE A 12 10.25 -3.77 10.63
C ILE A 12 11.19 -4.89 11.07
N ASN A 13 10.66 -5.85 11.80
CA ASN A 13 11.42 -7.00 12.25
C ASN A 13 11.32 -8.15 11.26
N GLU A 14 12.28 -9.08 11.34
CA GLU A 14 12.28 -10.25 10.47
C GLU A 14 10.96 -11.02 10.56
N LYS A 15 10.52 -11.52 9.43
CA LYS A 15 9.33 -12.36 9.26
C LYS A 15 8.01 -11.66 9.57
N GLU A 16 8.03 -10.37 9.83
CA GLU A 16 6.79 -9.65 10.03
C GLU A 16 6.02 -9.51 8.71
N ILE A 17 4.72 -9.29 8.82
CA ILE A 17 3.81 -9.18 7.70
C ILE A 17 3.44 -7.73 7.53
N VAL A 18 3.65 -7.19 6.34
CA VAL A 18 3.37 -5.79 6.02
C VAL A 18 2.39 -5.73 4.86
N VAL A 19 1.30 -5.01 5.06
CA VAL A 19 0.37 -4.66 3.98
C VAL A 19 0.70 -3.25 3.54
N VAL A 20 0.92 -3.06 2.25
CA VAL A 20 1.16 -1.74 1.70
C VAL A 20 -0.01 -1.36 0.81
N GLY A 21 -0.65 -0.22 1.12
CA GLY A 21 -1.69 0.34 0.28
C GLY A 21 -1.03 1.12 -0.84
N CYS A 22 -1.21 0.68 -2.07
CA CYS A 22 -0.49 1.22 -3.22
C CYS A 22 -1.45 1.74 -4.28
N SER A 23 -1.40 3.04 -4.55
CA SER A 23 -2.27 3.67 -5.56
C SER A 23 -1.74 3.54 -6.98
N GLY A 24 -0.47 3.26 -7.13
CA GLY A 24 0.20 3.26 -8.43
C GLY A 24 0.93 4.54 -8.74
N GLY A 25 0.80 5.55 -7.89
CA GLY A 25 1.55 6.80 -8.05
C GLY A 25 3.00 6.66 -7.62
N PRO A 26 3.84 7.67 -7.91
CA PRO A 26 5.28 7.58 -7.64
C PRO A 26 5.62 7.30 -6.18
N ASP A 27 4.92 7.96 -5.26
CA ASP A 27 5.23 7.81 -3.84
C ASP A 27 4.89 6.42 -3.33
N SER A 28 3.74 5.88 -3.74
CA SER A 28 3.33 4.55 -3.32
C SER A 28 4.20 3.47 -3.94
N MET A 29 4.63 3.66 -5.19
CA MET A 29 5.54 2.72 -5.83
C MET A 29 6.93 2.78 -5.20
N ALA A 30 7.39 3.96 -4.78
CA ALA A 30 8.66 4.08 -4.08
C ALA A 30 8.61 3.37 -2.73
N LEU A 31 7.50 3.49 -2.01
CA LEU A 31 7.31 2.77 -0.76
C LEU A 31 7.34 1.26 -0.99
N LEU A 32 6.62 0.79 -1.99
CA LEU A 32 6.58 -0.63 -2.34
C LEU A 32 7.98 -1.13 -2.71
N TYR A 33 8.73 -0.36 -3.48
CA TYR A 33 10.09 -0.69 -3.86
C TYR A 33 11.00 -0.83 -2.63
N MET A 34 10.91 0.12 -1.70
CA MET A 34 11.72 0.06 -0.48
C MET A 34 11.38 -1.16 0.36
N LEU A 35 10.10 -1.45 0.50
CA LEU A 35 9.66 -2.62 1.26
C LEU A 35 10.11 -3.92 0.60
N ASN A 36 10.11 -3.96 -0.73
CA ASN A 36 10.61 -5.13 -1.44
C ASN A 36 12.11 -5.34 -1.21
N LYS A 37 12.88 -4.26 -1.13
CA LYS A 37 14.30 -4.36 -0.79
C LYS A 37 14.50 -4.88 0.63
N ILE A 38 13.69 -4.41 1.56
CA ILE A 38 13.74 -4.91 2.94
C ILE A 38 13.37 -6.39 2.97
N ARG A 39 12.40 -6.80 2.16
CA ARG A 39 12.00 -8.20 2.08
C ARG A 39 13.16 -9.12 1.71
N SER A 40 14.03 -8.66 0.84
CA SER A 40 15.17 -9.48 0.43
C SER A 40 16.21 -9.66 1.54
N VAL A 41 16.20 -8.79 2.54
CA VAL A 41 17.15 -8.85 3.65
C VAL A 41 16.54 -9.46 4.90
N LYS A 42 15.31 -9.05 5.25
CA LYS A 42 14.67 -9.45 6.50
C LYS A 42 13.60 -10.52 6.35
N ASN A 43 13.40 -10.99 5.15
CA ASN A 43 12.46 -12.07 4.89
C ASN A 43 11.05 -11.76 5.40
N ILE A 44 10.60 -10.52 5.23
CA ILE A 44 9.25 -10.12 5.61
C ILE A 44 8.24 -10.64 4.58
N TYR A 45 6.97 -10.76 4.99
CA TYR A 45 5.88 -11.13 4.10
C TYR A 45 5.19 -9.85 3.65
N LEU A 46 5.18 -9.61 2.35
CA LEU A 46 4.70 -8.34 1.80
C LEU A 46 3.45 -8.56 0.98
N VAL A 47 2.39 -7.82 1.30
CA VAL A 47 1.12 -7.87 0.58
C VAL A 47 0.84 -6.47 0.06
N CYS A 48 0.60 -6.37 -1.24
CA CYS A 48 0.23 -5.11 -1.87
C CYS A 48 -1.28 -5.05 -2.05
N ALA A 49 -1.90 -4.02 -1.50
CA ALA A 49 -3.34 -3.81 -1.60
C ALA A 49 -3.63 -2.58 -2.45
N HIS A 50 -4.40 -2.76 -3.49
CA HIS A 50 -4.72 -1.70 -4.45
C HIS A 50 -6.22 -1.55 -4.60
N VAL A 51 -6.70 -0.31 -4.60
CA VAL A 51 -8.11 0.00 -4.84
C VAL A 51 -8.26 0.59 -6.24
N ASN A 52 -9.06 -0.07 -7.07
CA ASN A 52 -9.42 0.46 -8.38
C ASN A 52 -10.64 1.34 -8.19
N HIS A 53 -10.47 2.63 -8.45
CA HIS A 53 -11.54 3.63 -8.26
C HIS A 53 -12.61 3.59 -9.34
N ASN A 54 -12.40 2.76 -10.36
CA ASN A 54 -13.38 2.57 -11.44
C ASN A 54 -13.66 3.86 -12.20
N ILE A 55 -12.60 4.63 -12.43
CA ILE A 55 -12.68 5.88 -13.18
C ILE A 55 -12.00 5.67 -14.53
N ARG A 56 -12.80 5.28 -15.53
CA ARG A 56 -12.34 5.12 -16.90
C ARG A 56 -11.09 4.23 -17.04
N MET A 57 -10.37 4.44 -18.13
CA MET A 57 -9.18 3.67 -18.48
C MET A 57 -8.02 3.86 -17.49
N VAL A 58 -7.95 5.04 -16.87
CA VAL A 58 -6.85 5.35 -15.95
C VAL A 58 -6.80 4.37 -14.79
N SER A 59 -7.96 4.06 -14.20
CA SER A 59 -8.01 3.12 -13.08
C SER A 59 -7.57 1.72 -13.48
N LYS A 60 -7.93 1.31 -14.68
CA LYS A 60 -7.53 0.00 -15.20
C LYS A 60 -6.04 -0.04 -15.46
N GLU A 61 -5.49 1.01 -16.04
CA GLU A 61 -4.06 1.09 -16.32
C GLU A 61 -3.24 1.09 -15.04
N GLU A 62 -3.70 1.84 -14.03
CA GLU A 62 -3.03 1.85 -12.73
C GLU A 62 -3.04 0.47 -12.10
N GLN A 63 -4.17 -0.20 -12.11
CA GLN A 63 -4.25 -1.55 -11.55
C GLN A 63 -3.30 -2.50 -12.25
N LEU A 64 -3.30 -2.51 -13.59
CA LEU A 64 -2.44 -3.40 -14.33
C LEU A 64 -0.96 -3.12 -14.06
N PHE A 65 -0.60 -1.85 -13.94
CA PHE A 65 0.77 -1.47 -13.64
C PHE A 65 1.23 -2.04 -12.29
N VAL A 66 0.43 -1.82 -11.25
CA VAL A 66 0.76 -2.32 -9.91
C VAL A 66 0.75 -3.84 -9.87
N GLU A 67 -0.26 -4.43 -10.48
CA GLU A 67 -0.41 -5.88 -10.50
C GLU A 67 0.76 -6.56 -11.21
N ASN A 68 1.16 -6.04 -12.36
CA ASN A 68 2.28 -6.59 -13.11
C ASN A 68 3.60 -6.43 -12.36
N TRP A 69 3.78 -5.29 -11.71
CA TRP A 69 4.97 -5.07 -10.91
C TRP A 69 5.06 -6.08 -9.77
N CYS A 70 3.94 -6.34 -9.10
CA CYS A 70 3.88 -7.32 -8.02
C CYS A 70 4.12 -8.74 -8.54
N LEU A 71 3.55 -9.06 -9.69
CA LEU A 71 3.74 -10.36 -10.30
C LEU A 71 5.21 -10.59 -10.65
N ASP A 72 5.86 -9.58 -11.22
CA ASP A 72 7.27 -9.67 -11.59
C ASP A 72 8.19 -9.83 -10.38
N HIS A 73 7.76 -9.35 -9.23
CA HIS A 73 8.56 -9.40 -8.01
C HIS A 73 8.06 -10.42 -7.00
N ASP A 74 7.09 -11.22 -7.40
CA ASP A 74 6.56 -12.29 -6.57
C ASP A 74 5.98 -11.77 -5.26
N ILE A 75 5.22 -10.68 -5.36
CA ILE A 75 4.55 -10.04 -4.23
C ILE A 75 3.06 -10.37 -4.31
N VAL A 76 2.46 -10.74 -3.18
CA VAL A 76 1.02 -10.98 -3.12
C VAL A 76 0.26 -9.70 -3.43
N PHE A 77 -0.69 -9.79 -4.35
CA PHE A 77 -1.47 -8.65 -4.81
C PHE A 77 -2.94 -8.87 -4.47
N GLU A 78 -3.51 -7.89 -3.74
CA GLU A 78 -4.93 -7.88 -3.41
C GLU A 78 -5.55 -6.62 -3.99
N THR A 79 -6.71 -6.74 -4.60
CA THR A 79 -7.36 -5.58 -5.21
C THR A 79 -8.86 -5.65 -5.04
N MET A 80 -9.48 -4.49 -5.02
CA MET A 80 -10.92 -4.36 -5.11
C MET A 80 -11.25 -3.22 -6.07
N THR A 81 -12.44 -3.28 -6.65
CA THR A 81 -12.95 -2.21 -7.50
C THR A 81 -14.15 -1.58 -6.83
N ILE A 82 -14.18 -0.27 -6.74
CA ILE A 82 -15.34 0.44 -6.21
C ILE A 82 -16.40 0.46 -7.30
N GLN A 83 -17.50 -0.25 -7.06
CA GLN A 83 -18.52 -0.43 -8.08
C GLN A 83 -19.43 0.78 -8.23
N LYS A 84 -19.68 1.48 -7.13
CA LYS A 84 -20.65 2.56 -7.15
C LYS A 84 -20.35 3.54 -6.05
N TYR A 85 -20.39 4.82 -6.41
CA TYR A 85 -20.26 5.91 -5.45
C TYR A 85 -21.62 6.49 -5.14
N GLY A 86 -21.78 7.02 -3.92
CA GLY A 86 -22.95 7.79 -3.57
C GLY A 86 -22.93 9.15 -4.27
N ASP A 87 -24.02 9.88 -4.13
CA ASP A 87 -24.21 11.16 -4.80
C ASP A 87 -23.37 12.28 -4.19
N ASP A 88 -23.04 12.17 -2.92
CA ASP A 88 -22.37 13.22 -2.18
C ASP A 88 -20.98 12.80 -1.73
N ASN A 89 -20.04 13.75 -1.79
CA ASN A 89 -18.74 13.63 -1.17
C ASN A 89 -17.94 12.41 -1.60
N PHE A 90 -17.73 12.32 -2.89
CA PHE A 90 -16.98 11.24 -3.54
C PHE A 90 -15.66 10.90 -2.85
N GLU A 91 -14.87 11.92 -2.47
CA GLU A 91 -13.57 11.68 -1.87
C GLU A 91 -13.65 11.02 -0.50
N ASN A 92 -14.59 11.45 0.32
CA ASN A 92 -14.79 10.87 1.64
C ASN A 92 -15.28 9.44 1.55
N GLU A 93 -16.18 9.18 0.61
CA GLU A 93 -16.70 7.84 0.40
C GLU A 93 -15.60 6.90 -0.10
N ALA A 94 -14.81 7.35 -1.06
CA ALA A 94 -13.69 6.57 -1.58
C ALA A 94 -12.68 6.27 -0.49
N ARG A 95 -12.39 7.26 0.35
CA ARG A 95 -11.47 7.09 1.47
C ARG A 95 -11.96 6.05 2.48
N THR A 96 -13.24 6.12 2.81
CA THR A 96 -13.86 5.17 3.75
C THR A 96 -13.80 3.75 3.20
N ILE A 97 -14.14 3.58 1.93
CA ILE A 97 -14.12 2.26 1.29
C ILE A 97 -12.68 1.73 1.24
N ARG A 98 -11.74 2.59 0.90
CA ARG A 98 -10.34 2.22 0.78
C ARG A 98 -9.76 1.73 2.10
N TYR A 99 -10.01 2.47 3.18
CA TYR A 99 -9.47 2.09 4.48
C TYR A 99 -10.16 0.85 5.05
N LYS A 100 -11.44 0.67 4.74
CA LYS A 100 -12.13 -0.57 5.12
C LYS A 100 -11.50 -1.77 4.43
N PHE A 101 -11.21 -1.63 3.13
CA PHE A 101 -10.56 -2.69 2.38
C PHE A 101 -9.17 -3.01 2.95
N PHE A 102 -8.38 -1.98 3.24
CA PHE A 102 -7.05 -2.20 3.81
C PHE A 102 -7.14 -2.90 5.16
N ASP A 103 -8.10 -2.52 5.99
CA ASP A 103 -8.32 -3.17 7.28
C ASP A 103 -8.69 -4.64 7.11
N ASP A 104 -9.54 -4.94 6.14
CA ASP A 104 -9.91 -6.33 5.83
C ASP A 104 -8.68 -7.14 5.41
N ILE A 105 -7.79 -6.55 4.62
CA ILE A 105 -6.57 -7.23 4.18
C ILE A 105 -5.61 -7.44 5.36
N VAL A 106 -5.46 -6.43 6.22
CA VAL A 106 -4.65 -6.57 7.42
C VAL A 106 -5.14 -7.75 8.27
N ARG A 107 -6.43 -7.87 8.43
CA ARG A 107 -7.01 -8.98 9.21
C ARG A 107 -6.84 -10.31 8.52
N LYS A 108 -7.03 -10.34 7.20
CA LYS A 108 -6.91 -11.56 6.42
C LYS A 108 -5.52 -12.19 6.57
N TYR A 109 -4.49 -11.37 6.57
CA TYR A 109 -3.11 -11.83 6.63
C TYR A 109 -2.51 -11.75 8.03
N ASN A 110 -3.27 -11.26 8.99
CA ASN A 110 -2.79 -11.06 10.35
C ASN A 110 -1.54 -10.17 10.35
N ALA A 111 -1.60 -9.08 9.61
CA ALA A 111 -0.44 -8.24 9.35
C ALA A 111 -0.01 -7.42 10.56
N ASN A 112 1.28 -7.20 10.67
CA ASN A 112 1.84 -6.37 11.73
C ASN A 112 1.71 -4.90 11.43
N TYR A 113 1.74 -4.52 10.15
CA TYR A 113 1.67 -3.12 9.74
C TYR A 113 0.83 -2.94 8.50
N LEU A 114 0.15 -1.80 8.45
CA LEU A 114 -0.42 -1.24 7.23
C LEU A 114 0.36 0.05 6.94
N MET A 115 0.92 0.15 5.76
CA MET A 115 1.70 1.33 5.36
C MET A 115 1.14 1.92 4.07
N THR A 116 0.99 3.23 4.04
CA THR A 116 0.56 3.95 2.86
C THR A 116 1.45 5.16 2.65
N ALA A 117 1.67 5.52 1.39
CA ALA A 117 2.39 6.74 1.05
C ALA A 117 1.39 7.85 0.78
N HIS A 118 1.71 9.04 1.23
CA HIS A 118 0.88 10.21 1.01
C HIS A 118 1.52 11.10 -0.04
N HIS A 119 0.67 11.86 -0.72
CA HIS A 119 1.11 12.82 -1.70
C HIS A 119 1.99 13.85 -1.00
N GLY A 120 3.24 13.96 -1.44
CA GLY A 120 4.16 14.94 -0.92
C GLY A 120 4.21 16.18 -1.80
N ASP A 121 4.94 17.17 -1.33
CA ASP A 121 5.23 18.37 -2.12
C ASP A 121 6.14 18.04 -3.29
N ASP A 122 6.02 18.80 -4.36
CA ASP A 122 6.83 18.62 -5.56
C ASP A 122 8.33 18.73 -5.31
N LEU A 123 8.70 19.39 -4.23
CA LEU A 123 10.10 19.60 -3.89
C LEU A 123 10.66 18.56 -2.92
N MET A 124 9.89 17.56 -2.60
CA MET A 124 10.29 16.65 -1.53
C MET A 124 11.15 15.52 -1.99
N GLU A 125 12.24 15.38 -1.31
CA GLU A 125 13.10 14.21 -1.42
C GLU A 125 12.67 13.12 -0.45
N THR A 126 11.64 13.38 0.34
CA THR A 126 11.14 12.44 1.34
C THR A 126 9.71 12.05 1.02
N ILE A 127 9.39 10.81 1.31
CA ILE A 127 8.04 10.30 1.16
C ILE A 127 7.30 10.47 2.49
N LEU A 128 6.10 11.04 2.42
CA LEU A 128 5.23 11.08 3.58
C LEU A 128 4.50 9.74 3.67
N MET A 129 4.66 9.07 4.80
CA MET A 129 4.08 7.75 5.00
C MET A 129 3.15 7.75 6.19
N ARG A 130 2.15 6.92 6.12
CA ARG A 130 1.31 6.59 7.25
C ARG A 130 1.54 5.12 7.60
N ILE A 131 1.87 4.87 8.85
CA ILE A 131 2.15 3.52 9.34
C ILE A 131 1.21 3.23 10.50
N VAL A 132 0.41 2.19 10.34
CA VAL A 132 -0.56 1.79 11.36
C VAL A 132 -0.23 0.37 11.78
N ARG A 133 -0.12 0.14 13.08
CA ARG A 133 0.12 -1.20 13.60
C ARG A 133 -1.15 -2.03 13.48
N GLY A 134 -0.97 -3.28 13.08
CA GLY A 134 -2.08 -4.20 13.03
C GLY A 134 -2.62 -4.51 14.42
N SER A 135 -3.90 -4.86 14.48
CA SER A 135 -4.59 -5.13 15.73
C SER A 135 -4.43 -6.56 16.19
N THR A 136 -3.38 -7.21 15.77
CA THR A 136 -3.18 -8.65 16.00
C THR A 136 -2.67 -8.99 17.39
N LEU A 137 -2.41 -7.97 18.17
CA LEU A 137 -1.77 -8.17 19.47
C LEU A 137 -2.72 -8.51 20.59
N ASN A 138 -3.97 -8.66 20.27
CA ASN A 138 -4.97 -8.97 21.30
C ASN A 138 -5.31 -10.43 21.34
#